data_db137568d6f268ef5942d41447daf21b
#
_entry.id   db137568d6f268ef5942d41447daf21b
#
_cell.length_a   1.000
_cell.length_b   1.000
_cell.length_c   1.000
_cell.angle_alpha   90.00
_cell.angle_beta   90.00
_cell.angle_gamma   90.00
#
_symmetry.space_group_name_H-M   'P 1'
#
loop_
_entity.id
_entity.type
_entity.pdbx_description
1 polymer ?
#
loop_
_entity_poly.entity_id
_entity_poly.type
_entity_poly.pdbx_seq_one_letter_code
_entity_poly.pdbx_strand_id
1 'polypeptide(L)'
;DYYWRNGWYSNPDDRRLFIQDRYSSMNYTVNLGRTAGKVITGITYGLLIVMMAGFCLWLLKIDFTPVRMQMTDTTVTVTSGYSNISFDRNEIEEVQLLDALPDDNFYKVNGSADGKQYLGKFKGKEAGKCQMYVTLDVTPILEIKMPEYTIFINSREGGMAESWYQELKQ
;
A
#
# COMPACT_ATOMS: atom_id res chain seq x y z
N ASP A 1 -14.88 34.61 -27.29
CA ASP A 1 -15.20 33.30 -26.70
C ASP A 1 -15.38 32.15 -27.69
N TYR A 2 -15.31 32.44 -28.97
CA TYR A 2 -15.48 31.40 -30.00
C TYR A 2 -14.49 30.24 -29.85
N TYR A 3 -13.22 30.51 -29.57
CA TYR A 3 -12.17 29.50 -29.42
C TYR A 3 -12.20 28.75 -28.07
N TRP A 4 -13.10 29.12 -27.13
CA TRP A 4 -13.29 28.51 -25.84
C TRP A 4 -14.63 27.79 -25.68
N ARG A 5 -15.31 27.45 -26.79
CA ARG A 5 -16.69 26.94 -26.77
C ARG A 5 -16.89 25.66 -25.98
N ASN A 6 -15.88 24.82 -25.91
CA ASN A 6 -15.93 23.52 -25.23
C ASN A 6 -15.14 23.49 -23.92
N GLY A 7 -14.87 24.66 -23.33
CA GLY A 7 -14.04 24.75 -22.13
C GLY A 7 -12.53 24.63 -22.35
N TRP A 8 -12.11 24.39 -23.59
CA TRP A 8 -10.70 24.28 -24.01
C TRP A 8 -10.38 25.31 -25.07
N TYR A 9 -9.15 25.86 -25.04
CA TYR A 9 -8.72 26.75 -26.10
C TYR A 9 -8.40 25.95 -27.39
N SER A 10 -9.03 26.30 -28.49
CA SER A 10 -8.84 25.62 -29.76
C SER A 10 -8.86 26.63 -30.91
N ASN A 11 -7.68 27.09 -31.30
CA ASN A 11 -7.51 28.04 -32.43
C ASN A 11 -6.37 27.55 -33.35
N PRO A 12 -6.67 27.05 -34.57
CA PRO A 12 -5.66 26.56 -35.50
C PRO A 12 -4.77 27.69 -36.04
N ASP A 13 -5.25 28.94 -36.08
CA ASP A 13 -4.52 30.08 -36.61
C ASP A 13 -3.58 30.72 -35.58
N ASP A 14 -3.77 30.47 -34.30
CA ASP A 14 -2.86 30.92 -33.24
C ASP A 14 -1.64 30.03 -33.17
N ARG A 15 -0.46 30.59 -33.46
CA ARG A 15 0.82 29.85 -33.42
C ARG A 15 1.28 29.45 -32.04
N ARG A 16 0.74 30.07 -30.98
CA ARG A 16 1.11 29.77 -29.61
C ARG A 16 0.57 28.40 -29.21
N LEU A 17 1.41 27.62 -28.53
CA LEU A 17 1.03 26.30 -28.04
C LEU A 17 0.40 26.37 -26.64
N PHE A 18 0.92 27.24 -25.79
CA PHE A 18 0.41 27.49 -24.44
C PHE A 18 -0.24 28.87 -24.41
N ILE A 19 -1.46 28.92 -23.95
CA ILE A 19 -2.29 30.12 -23.86
C ILE A 19 -2.63 30.33 -22.41
N GLN A 20 -2.52 31.56 -21.96
CA GLN A 20 -2.98 31.94 -20.63
C GLN A 20 -4.48 31.70 -20.49
N ASP A 21 -4.87 31.06 -19.39
CA ASP A 21 -6.28 30.82 -19.11
C ASP A 21 -7.01 32.16 -18.88
N ARG A 22 -8.23 32.24 -19.39
CA ARG A 22 -9.05 33.46 -19.27
C ARG A 22 -9.52 33.76 -17.84
N TYR A 23 -9.52 32.77 -16.95
CA TYR A 23 -9.97 32.92 -15.57
C TYR A 23 -8.84 33.15 -14.57
N SER A 24 -7.62 32.86 -14.92
CA SER A 24 -6.48 33.00 -14.03
C SER A 24 -5.21 33.38 -14.80
N SER A 25 -4.54 34.42 -14.34
CA SER A 25 -3.26 34.85 -14.90
C SER A 25 -2.11 33.86 -14.63
N MET A 26 -2.29 32.93 -13.70
CA MET A 26 -1.27 31.94 -13.32
C MET A 26 -1.47 30.58 -14.04
N ASN A 27 -2.61 30.37 -14.65
CA ASN A 27 -2.91 29.12 -15.33
C ASN A 27 -2.69 29.24 -16.84
N TYR A 28 -2.18 28.15 -17.40
CA TYR A 28 -2.01 28.01 -18.84
C TYR A 28 -2.77 26.77 -19.34
N THR A 29 -3.32 26.89 -20.54
CA THR A 29 -3.93 25.78 -21.28
C THR A 29 -3.19 25.51 -22.56
N VAL A 30 -3.38 24.34 -23.12
CA VAL A 30 -2.79 23.93 -24.39
C VAL A 30 -3.74 24.26 -25.53
N ASN A 31 -3.23 24.80 -26.64
CA ASN A 31 -4.02 25.08 -27.83
C ASN A 31 -4.36 23.78 -28.59
N LEU A 32 -5.56 23.27 -28.41
CA LEU A 32 -6.06 22.07 -29.08
C LEU A 32 -6.41 22.27 -30.54
N GLY A 33 -6.39 23.50 -31.04
CA GLY A 33 -6.49 23.78 -32.50
C GLY A 33 -5.26 23.30 -33.27
N ARG A 34 -4.12 23.12 -32.59
CA ARG A 34 -2.87 22.69 -33.22
C ARG A 34 -2.62 21.18 -33.00
N THR A 35 -2.02 20.54 -34.02
CA THR A 35 -1.64 19.11 -33.91
C THR A 35 -0.71 18.84 -32.73
N ALA A 36 0.30 19.69 -32.51
CA ALA A 36 1.21 19.58 -31.38
C ALA A 36 0.46 19.64 -30.02
N GLY A 37 -0.53 20.52 -29.88
CA GLY A 37 -1.36 20.63 -28.70
C GLY A 37 -2.19 19.36 -28.44
N LYS A 38 -2.79 18.80 -29.48
CA LYS A 38 -3.53 17.52 -29.38
C LYS A 38 -2.62 16.37 -28.96
N VAL A 39 -1.42 16.28 -29.53
CA VAL A 39 -0.44 15.24 -29.19
C VAL A 39 0.03 15.35 -27.74
N ILE A 40 0.42 16.54 -27.31
CA ILE A 40 0.86 16.77 -25.93
C ILE A 40 -0.26 16.42 -24.95
N THR A 41 -1.47 16.91 -25.19
CA THR A 41 -2.64 16.62 -24.35
C THR A 41 -2.94 15.11 -24.33
N GLY A 42 -2.91 14.45 -25.47
CA GLY A 42 -3.12 13.00 -25.58
C GLY A 42 -2.08 12.20 -24.82
N ILE A 43 -0.79 12.55 -24.91
CA ILE A 43 0.29 11.93 -24.15
C ILE A 43 0.09 12.15 -22.65
N THR A 44 -0.21 13.37 -22.24
CA THR A 44 -0.41 13.71 -20.81
C THR A 44 -1.55 12.90 -20.19
N TYR A 45 -2.72 12.87 -20.84
CA TYR A 45 -3.85 12.07 -20.35
C TYR A 45 -3.57 10.57 -20.44
N GLY A 46 -2.90 10.10 -21.49
CA GLY A 46 -2.48 8.71 -21.62
C GLY A 46 -1.58 8.27 -20.45
N LEU A 47 -0.58 9.08 -20.10
CA LEU A 47 0.29 8.83 -18.95
C LEU A 47 -0.49 8.83 -17.63
N LEU A 48 -1.40 9.78 -17.44
CA LEU A 48 -2.25 9.81 -16.23
C LEU A 48 -3.10 8.55 -16.10
N ILE A 49 -3.71 8.07 -17.18
CA ILE A 49 -4.51 6.84 -17.18
C ILE A 49 -3.64 5.64 -16.83
N VAL A 50 -2.44 5.52 -17.42
CA VAL A 50 -1.51 4.43 -17.11
C VAL A 50 -1.06 4.46 -15.65
N MET A 51 -0.73 5.65 -15.13
CA MET A 51 -0.37 5.81 -13.72
C MET A 51 -1.53 5.42 -12.78
N MET A 52 -2.75 5.88 -13.07
CA MET A 52 -3.93 5.51 -12.28
C MET A 52 -4.20 4.01 -12.33
N ALA A 53 -4.13 3.39 -13.50
CA ALA A 53 -4.30 1.95 -13.64
C ALA A 53 -3.23 1.18 -12.86
N GLY A 54 -1.96 1.58 -12.95
CA GLY A 54 -0.87 1.00 -12.19
C GLY A 54 -1.07 1.13 -10.67
N PHE A 55 -1.53 2.28 -10.21
CA PHE A 55 -1.86 2.51 -8.81
C PHE A 55 -3.02 1.63 -8.33
N CYS A 56 -4.09 1.52 -9.12
CA CYS A 56 -5.20 0.62 -8.81
C CYS A 56 -4.76 -0.85 -8.73
N LEU A 57 -3.95 -1.32 -9.68
CA LEU A 57 -3.41 -2.68 -9.66
C LEU A 57 -2.52 -2.92 -8.43
N TRP A 58 -1.74 -1.93 -8.03
CA TRP A 58 -0.92 -2.01 -6.81
C TRP A 58 -1.79 -2.10 -5.54
N LEU A 59 -2.86 -1.31 -5.43
CA LEU A 59 -3.81 -1.42 -4.32
C LEU A 59 -4.49 -2.80 -4.29
N LEU A 60 -4.94 -3.29 -5.45
CA LEU A 60 -5.53 -4.62 -5.55
C LEU A 60 -4.54 -5.71 -5.11
N LYS A 61 -3.26 -5.58 -5.46
CA LYS A 61 -2.23 -6.50 -4.97
C LYS A 61 -2.14 -6.51 -3.44
N ILE A 62 -2.18 -5.34 -2.80
CA ILE A 62 -2.15 -5.24 -1.33
C ILE A 62 -3.35 -5.96 -0.73
N ASP A 63 -4.55 -5.73 -1.27
CA ASP A 63 -5.80 -6.24 -0.71
C ASP A 63 -5.99 -7.75 -0.93
N PHE A 64 -5.58 -8.26 -2.08
CA PHE A 64 -5.85 -9.65 -2.47
C PHE A 64 -4.70 -10.62 -2.26
N THR A 65 -3.48 -10.14 -1.97
CA THR A 65 -2.38 -11.05 -1.65
C THR A 65 -2.50 -11.54 -0.20
N PRO A 66 -2.68 -12.85 0.04
CA PRO A 66 -2.76 -13.37 1.39
C PRO A 66 -1.40 -13.27 2.09
N VAL A 67 -1.45 -13.10 3.40
CA VAL A 67 -0.27 -13.23 4.25
C VAL A 67 0.13 -14.70 4.30
N ARG A 68 1.40 -14.97 4.07
CA ARG A 68 1.98 -16.31 4.12
C ARG A 68 3.26 -16.30 4.96
N MET A 69 3.47 -17.39 5.68
CA MET A 69 4.71 -17.65 6.41
C MET A 69 5.34 -18.91 5.85
N GLN A 70 6.62 -18.84 5.57
CA GLN A 70 7.44 -19.98 5.15
C GLN A 70 8.58 -20.14 6.15
N MET A 71 8.80 -21.36 6.61
CA MET A 71 9.82 -21.68 7.59
C MET A 71 10.82 -22.65 7.01
N THR A 72 12.08 -22.41 7.32
CA THR A 72 13.20 -23.33 7.13
C THR A 72 13.79 -23.63 8.50
N ASP A 73 14.84 -24.44 8.55
CA ASP A 73 15.50 -24.82 9.81
C ASP A 73 16.01 -23.59 10.59
N THR A 74 16.43 -22.54 9.89
CA THR A 74 17.06 -21.35 10.49
C THR A 74 16.30 -20.05 10.25
N THR A 75 15.46 -19.95 9.22
CA THR A 75 14.88 -18.69 8.78
C THR A 75 13.37 -18.79 8.65
N VAL A 76 12.69 -17.77 9.13
CA VAL A 76 11.26 -17.56 8.92
C VAL A 76 11.07 -16.37 7.98
N THR A 77 10.28 -16.56 6.93
CA THR A 77 9.95 -15.51 5.97
C THR A 77 8.45 -15.29 5.94
N VAL A 78 8.03 -14.05 6.17
CA VAL A 78 6.64 -13.60 6.07
C VAL A 78 6.49 -12.77 4.81
N THR A 79 5.50 -13.08 3.99
CA THR A 79 5.19 -12.37 2.75
C THR A 79 3.76 -11.84 2.76
N SER A 80 3.57 -10.66 2.19
CA SER A 80 2.27 -10.02 2.05
C SER A 80 2.19 -9.20 0.76
N GLY A 81 1.04 -8.64 0.47
CA GLY A 81 0.87 -7.74 -0.68
C GLY A 81 1.62 -6.41 -0.54
N TYR A 82 1.99 -6.01 0.68
CA TYR A 82 2.65 -4.73 0.94
C TYR A 82 4.16 -4.87 1.19
N SER A 83 4.55 -5.72 2.13
CA SER A 83 5.96 -5.88 2.53
C SER A 83 6.26 -7.31 2.93
N ASN A 84 7.53 -7.66 2.88
CA ASN A 84 8.04 -8.96 3.31
C ASN A 84 9.08 -8.74 4.41
N ILE A 85 9.19 -9.71 5.32
CA ILE A 85 10.22 -9.74 6.35
C ILE A 85 10.81 -11.15 6.43
N SER A 86 12.11 -11.23 6.72
CA SER A 86 12.78 -12.48 7.07
C SER A 86 13.58 -12.28 8.35
N PHE A 87 13.53 -13.25 9.23
CA PHE A 87 14.25 -13.23 10.51
C PHE A 87 14.76 -14.62 10.89
N ASP A 88 15.77 -14.66 11.76
CA ASP A 88 16.32 -15.92 12.25
C ASP A 88 15.36 -16.53 13.27
N ARG A 89 15.06 -17.81 13.08
CA ARG A 89 14.23 -18.58 14.01
C ARG A 89 14.83 -18.66 15.41
N ASN A 90 16.16 -18.68 15.50
CA ASN A 90 16.88 -18.77 16.78
C ASN A 90 16.82 -17.49 17.60
N GLU A 91 16.44 -16.35 17.00
CA GLU A 91 16.27 -15.06 17.68
C GLU A 91 14.88 -14.90 18.29
N ILE A 92 13.98 -15.86 18.10
CA ILE A 92 12.62 -15.80 18.65
C ILE A 92 12.70 -16.01 20.17
N GLU A 93 12.23 -15.01 20.92
CA GLU A 93 12.21 -15.06 22.39
C GLU A 93 10.95 -15.74 22.93
N GLU A 94 9.80 -15.44 22.34
CA GLU A 94 8.50 -15.95 22.77
C GLU A 94 7.52 -16.03 21.59
N VAL A 95 6.66 -17.04 21.60
CA VAL A 95 5.58 -17.21 20.65
C VAL A 95 4.29 -17.49 21.39
N GLN A 96 3.22 -16.75 21.10
CA GLN A 96 1.91 -16.97 21.68
C GLN A 96 0.77 -16.69 20.70
N LEU A 97 -0.39 -17.31 20.96
CA LEU A 97 -1.64 -17.02 20.25
C LEU A 97 -2.48 -16.06 21.08
N LEU A 98 -2.98 -15.03 20.42
CA LEU A 98 -3.85 -14.02 21.00
C LEU A 98 -5.25 -14.08 20.36
N ASP A 99 -6.28 -13.92 21.19
CA ASP A 99 -7.66 -13.85 20.71
C ASP A 99 -7.99 -12.50 20.05
N ALA A 100 -7.19 -11.47 20.33
CA ALA A 100 -7.30 -10.15 19.72
C ALA A 100 -5.94 -9.43 19.75
N LEU A 101 -5.79 -8.39 18.92
CA LEU A 101 -4.66 -7.44 19.08
C LEU A 101 -4.71 -6.82 20.49
N PRO A 102 -3.55 -6.63 21.14
CA PRO A 102 -3.48 -5.92 22.40
C PRO A 102 -4.14 -4.53 22.30
N ASP A 103 -4.81 -4.11 23.37
CA ASP A 103 -5.37 -2.76 23.48
C ASP A 103 -4.25 -1.74 23.70
N ASP A 104 -3.49 -1.51 22.63
CA ASP A 104 -2.38 -0.55 22.58
C ASP A 104 -2.66 0.47 21.47
N ASN A 105 -2.22 1.69 21.68
CA ASN A 105 -2.34 2.75 20.68
C ASN A 105 -1.28 2.56 19.59
N PHE A 106 -1.58 1.68 18.64
CA PHE A 106 -0.70 1.47 17.50
C PHE A 106 -0.80 2.60 16.47
N TYR A 107 0.33 3.16 16.09
CA TYR A 107 0.41 4.10 15.00
C TYR A 107 1.33 3.60 13.88
N LYS A 108 0.93 3.92 12.66
CA LYS A 108 1.64 3.51 11.46
C LYS A 108 2.93 4.31 11.29
N VAL A 109 4.06 3.61 11.15
CA VAL A 109 5.35 4.20 10.81
C VAL A 109 5.60 4.11 9.29
N ASN A 110 5.46 2.91 8.72
CA ASN A 110 5.56 2.66 7.29
C ASN A 110 4.76 1.40 6.94
N GLY A 111 3.57 1.57 6.40
CA GLY A 111 2.68 0.44 6.17
C GLY A 111 1.35 0.84 5.53
N SER A 112 0.48 -0.14 5.38
CA SER A 112 -0.91 0.01 5.01
C SER A 112 -1.80 -0.24 6.23
N ALA A 113 -2.77 0.65 6.46
CA ALA A 113 -3.80 0.52 7.49
C ALA A 113 -5.10 1.07 6.91
N ASP A 114 -6.08 0.22 6.68
CA ASP A 114 -7.34 0.56 5.99
C ASP A 114 -8.61 0.22 6.79
N GLY A 115 -8.46 -0.10 8.06
CA GLY A 115 -9.56 -0.52 8.93
C GLY A 115 -9.96 -2.00 8.79
N LYS A 116 -9.37 -2.74 7.84
CA LYS A 116 -9.53 -4.19 7.67
C LYS A 116 -8.27 -4.95 7.98
N GLN A 117 -7.12 -4.37 7.67
CA GLN A 117 -5.82 -5.00 7.84
C GLN A 117 -4.73 -3.97 8.18
N TYR A 118 -3.73 -4.44 8.91
CA TYR A 118 -2.50 -3.72 9.21
C TYR A 118 -1.33 -4.48 8.61
N LEU A 119 -0.61 -3.84 7.67
CA LEU A 119 0.53 -4.44 6.98
C LEU A 119 1.73 -3.49 7.04
N GLY A 120 2.87 -3.97 7.57
CA GLY A 120 4.12 -3.24 7.62
C GLY A 120 4.55 -2.83 9.02
N LYS A 121 5.25 -1.69 9.12
CA LYS A 121 5.86 -1.20 10.36
C LYS A 121 4.92 -0.29 11.15
N PHE A 122 4.72 -0.65 12.40
CA PHE A 122 3.93 0.09 13.37
C PHE A 122 4.74 0.32 14.65
N LYS A 123 4.22 1.15 15.54
CA LYS A 123 4.73 1.30 16.89
C LYS A 123 3.57 1.42 17.85
N GLY A 124 3.58 0.60 18.89
CA GLY A 124 2.68 0.68 20.01
C GLY A 124 3.26 1.49 21.15
N LYS A 125 2.42 1.94 22.05
CA LYS A 125 2.83 2.65 23.26
C LYS A 125 3.56 1.71 24.22
N GLU A 126 3.02 0.50 24.40
CA GLU A 126 3.55 -0.54 25.29
C GLU A 126 4.36 -1.59 24.51
N ALA A 127 3.85 -2.04 23.38
CA ALA A 127 4.51 -3.04 22.53
C ALA A 127 5.77 -2.54 21.80
N GLY A 128 6.00 -1.22 21.76
CA GLY A 128 7.18 -0.65 21.09
C GLY A 128 7.15 -0.83 19.56
N LYS A 129 8.27 -1.18 18.96
CA LYS A 129 8.36 -1.43 17.51
C LYS A 129 7.63 -2.73 17.16
N CYS A 130 6.77 -2.67 16.13
CA CYS A 130 5.99 -3.82 15.68
C CYS A 130 6.07 -3.99 14.17
N GLN A 131 6.05 -5.25 13.73
CA GLN A 131 5.77 -5.64 12.35
C GLN A 131 4.38 -6.28 12.33
N MET A 132 3.46 -5.71 11.57
CA MET A 132 2.09 -6.19 11.52
C MET A 132 1.77 -6.81 10.16
N TYR A 133 1.16 -7.97 10.19
CA TYR A 133 0.59 -8.69 9.06
C TYR A 133 -0.75 -9.27 9.50
N VAL A 134 -1.67 -8.38 9.86
CA VAL A 134 -2.91 -8.73 10.56
C VAL A 134 -4.13 -8.31 9.78
N THR A 135 -5.06 -9.24 9.62
CA THR A 135 -6.45 -8.97 9.25
C THR A 135 -7.26 -8.86 10.55
N LEU A 136 -7.92 -7.70 10.77
CA LEU A 136 -8.46 -7.32 12.08
C LEU A 136 -9.60 -8.22 12.57
N ASP A 137 -10.44 -8.72 11.65
CA ASP A 137 -11.63 -9.55 11.99
C ASP A 137 -11.32 -11.05 12.00
N VAL A 138 -10.04 -11.43 12.00
CA VAL A 138 -9.61 -12.83 11.97
C VAL A 138 -8.82 -13.16 13.23
N THR A 139 -9.18 -14.24 13.90
CA THR A 139 -8.53 -14.77 15.09
C THR A 139 -8.21 -16.25 14.92
N PRO A 140 -7.23 -16.79 15.65
CA PRO A 140 -6.29 -16.10 16.53
C PRO A 140 -5.22 -15.32 15.77
N ILE A 141 -4.53 -14.43 16.50
CA ILE A 141 -3.36 -13.69 16.02
C ILE A 141 -2.12 -14.31 16.66
N LEU A 142 -1.14 -14.64 15.84
CA LEU A 142 0.15 -15.12 16.30
C LEU A 142 1.04 -13.93 16.66
N GLU A 143 1.49 -13.86 17.91
CA GLU A 143 2.50 -12.92 18.37
C GLU A 143 3.85 -13.63 18.46
N ILE A 144 4.86 -13.03 17.85
CA ILE A 144 6.25 -13.49 17.87
C ILE A 144 7.10 -12.36 18.44
N LYS A 145 7.67 -12.55 19.61
CA LYS A 145 8.57 -11.57 20.24
C LYS A 145 10.00 -11.81 19.79
N MET A 146 10.59 -10.76 19.24
CA MET A 146 11.99 -10.67 18.84
C MET A 146 12.70 -9.68 19.78
N PRO A 147 14.05 -9.70 19.88
CA PRO A 147 14.80 -8.82 20.78
C PRO A 147 14.53 -7.32 20.57
N GLU A 148 14.26 -6.88 19.34
CA GLU A 148 14.09 -5.46 19.01
C GLU A 148 12.69 -5.06 18.62
N TYR A 149 11.80 -6.01 18.30
CA TYR A 149 10.44 -5.76 17.84
C TYR A 149 9.53 -6.97 18.04
N THR A 150 8.23 -6.75 17.96
CA THR A 150 7.23 -7.81 18.03
C THR A 150 6.54 -7.95 16.66
N ILE A 151 6.27 -9.17 16.23
CA ILE A 151 5.53 -9.48 15.02
C ILE A 151 4.12 -9.94 15.39
N PHE A 152 3.11 -9.31 14.83
CA PHE A 152 1.72 -9.78 14.89
C PHE A 152 1.31 -10.26 13.51
N ILE A 153 0.86 -11.49 13.42
CA ILE A 153 0.53 -12.12 12.13
C ILE A 153 -0.69 -13.02 12.24
N ASN A 154 -1.56 -12.94 11.27
CA ASN A 154 -2.60 -13.92 10.98
C ASN A 154 -2.81 -14.07 9.48
N SER A 155 -3.69 -14.97 9.08
CA SER A 155 -4.11 -15.15 7.69
C SER A 155 -5.62 -15.15 7.60
N ARG A 156 -6.16 -14.69 6.48
CA ARG A 156 -7.59 -14.84 6.15
C ARG A 156 -8.00 -16.31 5.98
N GLU A 157 -7.04 -17.19 5.72
CA GLU A 157 -7.23 -18.62 5.66
C GLU A 157 -7.30 -19.16 7.10
N GLY A 158 -8.43 -19.75 7.50
CA GLY A 158 -8.64 -20.24 8.86
C GLY A 158 -7.62 -21.33 9.25
N GLY A 159 -7.19 -21.33 10.51
CA GLY A 159 -6.27 -22.32 11.07
C GLY A 159 -4.81 -22.11 10.75
N MET A 160 -4.44 -21.10 9.95
CA MET A 160 -3.03 -20.88 9.59
C MET A 160 -2.20 -20.37 10.76
N ALA A 161 -2.73 -19.49 11.59
CA ALA A 161 -2.02 -18.96 12.75
C ALA A 161 -1.68 -20.05 13.77
N GLU A 162 -2.62 -20.97 14.02
CA GLU A 162 -2.43 -22.13 14.88
C GLU A 162 -1.39 -23.10 14.28
N SER A 163 -1.45 -23.35 12.96
CA SER A 163 -0.48 -24.20 12.27
C SER A 163 0.93 -23.63 12.40
N TRP A 164 1.11 -22.34 12.15
CA TRP A 164 2.40 -21.65 12.30
C TRP A 164 2.91 -21.67 13.75
N TYR A 165 2.00 -21.50 14.71
CA TYR A 165 2.36 -21.60 16.12
C TYR A 165 2.89 -22.99 16.49
N GLN A 166 2.26 -24.07 16.03
CA GLN A 166 2.71 -25.42 16.26
C GLN A 166 4.07 -25.70 15.62
N GLU A 167 4.28 -25.18 14.42
CA GLU A 167 5.53 -25.37 13.67
C GLU A 167 6.70 -24.59 14.31
N LEU A 168 6.43 -23.38 14.86
CA LEU A 168 7.46 -22.59 15.57
C LEU A 168 7.87 -23.19 16.91
N LYS A 169 7.02 -24.02 17.53
CA LYS A 169 7.31 -24.70 18.82
C LYS A 169 8.04 -26.02 18.68
N GLN A 170 8.17 -26.56 17.48
CA GLN A 170 8.95 -27.77 17.21
C GLN A 170 10.44 -27.44 17.09
#